data_9bb9dfb7b7ccfdad3fd548602f22904f
#
_entry.id   9bb9dfb7b7ccfdad3fd548602f22904f
#
_cell.length_a   1.000
_cell.length_b   1.000
_cell.length_c   1.000
_cell.angle_alpha   90.00
_cell.angle_beta   90.00
_cell.angle_gamma   90.00
#
_symmetry.space_group_name_H-M   'P 1'
#
loop_
_entity.id
_entity.type
_entity.pdbx_description
1 polymer ?
#
loop_
_entity_poly.entity_id
_entity_poly.type
_entity_poly.pdbx_seq_one_letter_code
_entity_poly.pdbx_strand_id
1 'polypeptide(L)'
;MKYIDTDAQFSACGQYRYRLSRTWSNGPTVLWLMLNPSTADATANDPTVERCERRARASGYGRLLVANIFALRSTDPKGLYTHDEPIGPDNDQAISDTAKQADLVVCGWGNHGALSGRGIDVMRSLESADLNPHALRMTGAGQPNHPLYVPYAVEPRPITELLAEAV
;
A
#
# COMPACT_ATOMS: atom_id res chain seq x y z
N MET A 1 -4.55 -20.34 5.08
CA MET A 1 -5.10 -20.06 3.75
C MET A 1 -4.15 -20.60 2.69
N LYS A 2 -4.68 -21.13 1.61
CA LYS A 2 -3.84 -21.73 0.57
C LYS A 2 -3.46 -20.69 -0.49
N TYR A 3 -2.18 -20.64 -0.82
CA TYR A 3 -1.66 -19.79 -1.90
C TYR A 3 -1.22 -20.62 -3.11
N ILE A 4 -1.36 -20.03 -4.29
CA ILE A 4 -0.72 -20.51 -5.52
C ILE A 4 0.73 -20.02 -5.54
N ASP A 5 0.97 -18.79 -5.11
CA ASP A 5 2.28 -18.17 -5.08
C ASP A 5 2.38 -17.11 -3.97
N THR A 6 3.56 -16.96 -3.41
CA THR A 6 3.90 -15.90 -2.45
C THR A 6 5.30 -15.37 -2.75
N ASP A 7 5.51 -14.06 -2.63
CA ASP A 7 6.80 -13.45 -2.89
C ASP A 7 6.99 -12.17 -2.09
N ALA A 8 8.25 -11.79 -1.88
CA ALA A 8 8.61 -10.48 -1.34
C ALA A 8 9.96 -10.06 -1.91
N GLN A 9 10.08 -8.79 -2.31
CA GLN A 9 11.32 -8.21 -2.81
C GLN A 9 11.92 -7.28 -1.77
N PHE A 10 13.14 -7.61 -1.36
CA PHE A 10 13.94 -6.82 -0.43
C PHE A 10 15.15 -6.22 -1.15
N SER A 11 15.68 -5.11 -0.61
CA SER A 11 16.99 -4.63 -1.00
C SER A 11 18.09 -5.63 -0.63
N ALA A 12 19.27 -5.51 -1.28
CA ALA A 12 20.41 -6.39 -0.98
C ALA A 12 20.83 -6.30 0.49
N CYS A 13 20.76 -5.12 1.11
CA CYS A 13 21.09 -4.93 2.53
C CYS A 13 19.98 -5.36 3.49
N GLY A 14 18.78 -5.70 2.99
CA GLY A 14 17.65 -6.11 3.81
C GLY A 14 16.92 -5.00 4.55
N GLN A 15 17.35 -3.74 4.43
CA GLN A 15 16.71 -2.62 5.12
C GLN A 15 15.39 -2.20 4.50
N TYR A 16 15.19 -2.46 3.21
CA TYR A 16 14.01 -2.06 2.47
C TYR A 16 13.26 -3.27 1.95
N ARG A 17 11.92 -3.21 2.00
CA ARG A 17 11.04 -4.14 1.27
C ARG A 17 10.28 -3.34 0.23
N TYR A 18 10.48 -3.66 -1.05
CA TYR A 18 9.90 -2.92 -2.16
C TYR A 18 8.53 -3.43 -2.57
N ARG A 19 8.30 -4.74 -2.46
CA ARG A 19 7.03 -5.35 -2.85
C ARG A 19 6.80 -6.64 -2.07
N LEU A 20 5.52 -6.95 -1.83
CA LEU A 20 5.07 -8.23 -1.32
C LEU A 20 3.90 -8.68 -2.17
N SER A 21 3.79 -9.98 -2.44
CA SER A 21 2.65 -10.52 -3.18
C SER A 21 2.11 -11.79 -2.55
N ARG A 22 0.80 -11.98 -2.73
CA ARG A 22 0.06 -13.19 -2.37
C ARG A 22 -0.93 -13.48 -3.49
N THR A 23 -0.87 -14.68 -4.05
CA THR A 23 -1.78 -15.12 -5.12
C THR A 23 -2.49 -16.39 -4.67
N TRP A 24 -3.82 -16.44 -4.80
CA TRP A 24 -4.63 -17.57 -4.39
C TRP A 24 -5.62 -18.05 -5.47
N SER A 25 -5.84 -17.25 -6.53
CA SER A 25 -6.67 -17.63 -7.66
C SER A 25 -6.30 -16.82 -8.90
N ASN A 26 -6.96 -17.09 -10.03
CA ASN A 26 -6.75 -16.38 -11.28
C ASN A 26 -7.58 -15.09 -11.40
N GLY A 27 -8.18 -14.62 -10.31
CA GLY A 27 -8.95 -13.39 -10.29
C GLY A 27 -8.10 -12.12 -10.50
N PRO A 28 -8.74 -10.94 -10.52
CA PRO A 28 -8.02 -9.68 -10.71
C PRO A 28 -7.06 -9.38 -9.57
N THR A 29 -6.19 -8.39 -9.80
CA THR A 29 -5.13 -7.98 -8.89
C THR A 29 -5.46 -6.65 -8.24
N VAL A 30 -5.30 -6.55 -6.92
CA VAL A 30 -5.37 -5.30 -6.18
C VAL A 30 -4.02 -4.98 -5.56
N LEU A 31 -3.60 -3.72 -5.69
CA LEU A 31 -2.45 -3.18 -4.98
C LEU A 31 -2.93 -2.37 -3.78
N TRP A 32 -2.41 -2.69 -2.61
CA TRP A 32 -2.51 -1.84 -1.42
C TRP A 32 -1.20 -1.08 -1.24
N LEU A 33 -1.29 0.23 -1.30
CA LEU A 33 -0.16 1.14 -1.16
C LEU A 33 -0.18 1.74 0.23
N MET A 34 0.75 1.28 1.07
CA MET A 34 0.76 1.51 2.51
C MET A 34 1.87 2.47 2.93
N LEU A 35 2.05 2.69 4.24
CA LEU A 35 3.06 3.62 4.76
C LEU A 35 4.46 3.07 4.63
N ASN A 36 4.75 1.99 5.36
CA ASN A 36 6.06 1.34 5.37
C ASN A 36 5.92 -0.12 5.77
N PRO A 37 6.87 -0.98 5.34
CA PRO A 37 6.84 -2.38 5.72
C PRO A 37 7.22 -2.59 7.18
N SER A 38 6.59 -3.59 7.81
CA SER A 38 6.90 -4.04 9.16
C SER A 38 7.52 -5.43 9.10
N THR A 39 6.81 -6.46 9.57
CA THR A 39 7.38 -7.80 9.76
C THR A 39 6.99 -8.81 8.68
N ALA A 40 6.01 -8.52 7.82
CA ALA A 40 5.62 -9.46 6.77
C ALA A 40 6.76 -9.70 5.77
N ASP A 41 6.89 -10.95 5.33
CA ASP A 41 7.91 -11.38 4.36
C ASP A 41 7.30 -12.27 3.27
N ALA A 42 8.13 -13.04 2.56
CA ALA A 42 7.67 -13.89 1.47
C ALA A 42 6.66 -14.96 1.90
N THR A 43 6.64 -15.35 3.17
CA THR A 43 5.83 -16.48 3.67
C THR A 43 4.89 -16.13 4.80
N ALA A 44 5.15 -15.05 5.55
CA ALA A 44 4.39 -14.67 6.73
C ALA A 44 3.73 -13.30 6.57
N ASN A 45 2.47 -13.19 7.02
CA ASN A 45 1.74 -11.93 7.06
C ASN A 45 1.92 -11.25 8.42
N ASP A 46 1.96 -9.93 8.42
CA ASP A 46 1.70 -9.12 9.62
C ASP A 46 0.21 -8.74 9.67
N PRO A 47 -0.28 -8.10 10.76
CA PRO A 47 -1.69 -7.74 10.87
C PRO A 47 -2.20 -6.85 9.72
N THR A 48 -1.38 -5.97 9.19
CA THR A 48 -1.77 -5.08 8.09
C THR A 48 -1.95 -5.86 6.79
N VAL A 49 -0.99 -6.71 6.44
CA VAL A 49 -1.06 -7.55 5.23
C VAL A 49 -2.26 -8.50 5.33
N GLU A 50 -2.46 -9.11 6.50
CA GLU A 50 -3.62 -9.98 6.73
C GLU A 50 -4.93 -9.24 6.51
N ARG A 51 -5.04 -8.00 6.97
CA ARG A 51 -6.23 -7.16 6.78
C ARG A 51 -6.48 -6.87 5.29
N CYS A 52 -5.44 -6.52 4.56
CA CYS A 52 -5.52 -6.25 3.12
C CYS A 52 -5.91 -7.52 2.35
N GLU A 53 -5.35 -8.66 2.71
CA GLU A 53 -5.67 -9.94 2.07
C GLU A 53 -7.13 -10.34 2.29
N ARG A 54 -7.65 -10.22 3.50
CA ARG A 54 -9.06 -10.52 3.81
C ARG A 54 -10.01 -9.65 3.00
N ARG A 55 -9.70 -8.36 2.86
CA ARG A 55 -10.47 -7.45 2.01
C ARG A 55 -10.42 -7.89 0.54
N ALA A 56 -9.23 -8.19 0.04
CA ALA A 56 -9.04 -8.60 -1.34
C ALA A 56 -9.81 -9.89 -1.67
N ARG A 57 -9.75 -10.88 -0.80
CA ARG A 57 -10.50 -12.14 -0.98
C ARG A 57 -12.01 -11.91 -0.96
N ALA A 58 -12.50 -11.10 -0.02
CA ALA A 58 -13.93 -10.80 0.11
C ALA A 58 -14.47 -10.05 -1.11
N SER A 59 -13.65 -9.26 -1.78
CA SER A 59 -14.02 -8.47 -2.96
C SER A 59 -13.78 -9.20 -4.29
N GLY A 60 -13.37 -10.46 -4.26
CA GLY A 60 -13.23 -11.29 -5.47
C GLY A 60 -11.91 -11.18 -6.19
N TYR A 61 -10.90 -10.53 -5.59
CA TYR A 61 -9.56 -10.51 -6.17
C TYR A 61 -8.87 -11.86 -6.01
N GLY A 62 -7.97 -12.18 -6.94
CA GLY A 62 -7.18 -13.40 -6.90
C GLY A 62 -5.73 -13.18 -6.48
N ARG A 63 -5.29 -11.91 -6.46
CA ARG A 63 -3.92 -11.52 -6.13
C ARG A 63 -3.89 -10.22 -5.36
N LEU A 64 -3.10 -10.22 -4.29
CA LEU A 64 -2.75 -9.02 -3.52
C LEU A 64 -1.31 -8.64 -3.80
N LEU A 65 -1.09 -7.38 -4.16
CA LEU A 65 0.22 -6.74 -4.14
C LEU A 65 0.23 -5.71 -3.02
N VAL A 66 1.35 -5.62 -2.31
CA VAL A 66 1.58 -4.59 -1.31
C VAL A 66 2.88 -3.87 -1.63
N ALA A 67 2.82 -2.56 -1.69
CA ALA A 67 3.98 -1.67 -1.78
C ALA A 67 3.80 -0.56 -0.73
N ASN A 68 4.85 0.20 -0.51
CA ASN A 68 4.85 1.21 0.55
C ASN A 68 5.44 2.52 0.02
N ILE A 69 4.89 3.65 0.46
CA ILE A 69 5.42 4.96 0.05
C ILE A 69 6.81 5.19 0.65
N PHE A 70 7.10 4.59 1.80
CA PHE A 70 8.46 4.47 2.37
C PHE A 70 8.81 2.98 2.42
N ALA A 71 9.88 2.57 1.75
CA ALA A 71 10.26 1.16 1.70
C ALA A 71 11.06 0.71 2.93
N LEU A 72 11.50 1.63 3.78
CA LEU A 72 12.26 1.31 4.99
C LEU A 72 11.44 0.42 5.93
N ARG A 73 12.00 -0.71 6.32
CA ARG A 73 11.39 -1.64 7.27
C ARG A 73 11.46 -1.07 8.68
N SER A 74 10.31 -0.85 9.30
CA SER A 74 10.21 -0.38 10.68
C SER A 74 8.87 -0.78 11.28
N THR A 75 8.88 -1.29 12.51
CA THR A 75 7.64 -1.59 13.24
C THR A 75 7.01 -0.35 13.83
N ASP A 76 7.81 0.70 14.06
CA ASP A 76 7.36 1.99 14.57
C ASP A 76 7.50 3.04 13.47
N PRO A 77 6.40 3.77 13.10
CA PRO A 77 6.48 4.85 12.10
C PRO A 77 7.51 5.94 12.43
N LYS A 78 7.86 6.13 13.71
CA LYS A 78 8.88 7.09 14.12
C LYS A 78 10.23 6.83 13.48
N GLY A 79 10.55 5.59 13.13
CA GLY A 79 11.79 5.24 12.43
C GLY A 79 11.93 5.96 11.08
N LEU A 80 10.82 6.31 10.44
CA LEU A 80 10.83 7.05 9.17
C LEU A 80 11.34 8.47 9.32
N TYR A 81 11.12 9.08 10.49
CA TYR A 81 11.51 10.47 10.79
C TYR A 81 12.98 10.61 11.13
N THR A 82 13.63 9.55 11.57
CA THR A 82 15.01 9.56 12.04
C THR A 82 16.02 8.97 11.06
N HIS A 83 15.55 8.23 10.04
CA HIS A 83 16.41 7.64 9.02
C HIS A 83 16.70 8.65 7.91
N ASP A 84 17.94 8.64 7.39
CA ASP A 84 18.35 9.59 6.33
C ASP A 84 17.65 9.34 4.99
N GLU A 85 17.28 8.08 4.70
CA GLU A 85 16.67 7.71 3.43
C GLU A 85 15.52 6.69 3.64
N PRO A 86 14.36 7.16 4.18
CA PRO A 86 13.25 6.25 4.47
C PRO A 86 12.49 5.78 3.22
N ILE A 87 12.55 6.53 2.12
CA ILE A 87 11.84 6.16 0.88
C ILE A 87 12.42 4.89 0.27
N GLY A 88 13.74 4.79 0.20
CA GLY A 88 14.46 3.70 -0.45
C GLY A 88 14.84 4.06 -1.89
N PRO A 89 16.09 3.77 -2.30
CA PRO A 89 16.62 4.23 -3.59
C PRO A 89 15.85 3.70 -4.82
N ASP A 90 15.29 2.50 -4.74
CA ASP A 90 14.57 1.87 -5.86
C ASP A 90 13.05 1.92 -5.69
N ASN A 91 12.54 2.62 -4.67
CA ASN A 91 11.13 2.52 -4.31
C ASN A 91 10.18 3.17 -5.32
N ASP A 92 10.53 4.31 -5.87
CA ASP A 92 9.66 4.97 -6.87
C ASP A 92 9.47 4.08 -8.10
N GLN A 93 10.53 3.44 -8.58
CA GLN A 93 10.44 2.49 -9.68
C GLN A 93 9.61 1.26 -9.30
N ALA A 94 9.80 0.73 -8.09
CA ALA A 94 9.05 -0.42 -7.60
C ALA A 94 7.55 -0.11 -7.50
N ILE A 95 7.18 1.07 -7.00
CA ILE A 95 5.78 1.51 -6.94
C ILE A 95 5.19 1.60 -8.35
N SER A 96 5.89 2.23 -9.27
CA SER A 96 5.44 2.38 -10.66
C SER A 96 5.23 1.01 -11.33
N ASP A 97 6.19 0.12 -11.23
CA ASP A 97 6.13 -1.21 -11.83
C ASP A 97 5.01 -2.06 -11.22
N THR A 98 4.84 -1.98 -9.91
CA THR A 98 3.82 -2.74 -9.18
C THR A 98 2.42 -2.22 -9.50
N ALA A 99 2.24 -0.91 -9.54
CA ALA A 99 0.94 -0.28 -9.84
C ALA A 99 0.44 -0.64 -11.25
N LYS A 100 1.33 -0.78 -12.20
CA LYS A 100 0.97 -1.18 -13.57
C LYS A 100 0.44 -2.62 -13.69
N GLN A 101 0.71 -3.46 -12.69
CA GLN A 101 0.24 -4.84 -12.65
C GLN A 101 -1.14 -4.96 -11.98
N ALA A 102 -1.65 -3.90 -11.37
CA ALA A 102 -2.88 -3.93 -10.59
C ALA A 102 -4.08 -3.46 -11.41
N ASP A 103 -5.23 -4.10 -11.19
CA ASP A 103 -6.52 -3.66 -11.70
C ASP A 103 -7.12 -2.55 -10.84
N LEU A 104 -6.73 -2.49 -9.56
CA LEU A 104 -7.13 -1.45 -8.62
C LEU A 104 -5.95 -1.09 -7.72
N VAL A 105 -5.74 0.20 -7.50
CA VAL A 105 -4.75 0.73 -6.55
C VAL A 105 -5.49 1.38 -5.38
N VAL A 106 -5.26 0.87 -4.17
CA VAL A 106 -5.86 1.39 -2.94
C VAL A 106 -4.76 1.96 -2.05
N CYS A 107 -4.87 3.24 -1.72
CA CYS A 107 -3.94 3.93 -0.83
C CYS A 107 -4.43 3.84 0.62
N GLY A 108 -3.53 3.56 1.56
CA GLY A 108 -3.89 3.39 2.96
C GLY A 108 -2.73 3.68 3.92
N TRP A 109 -1.96 4.73 3.67
CA TRP A 109 -0.76 5.02 4.47
C TRP A 109 -1.02 5.81 5.75
N GLY A 110 -2.19 6.45 5.92
CA GLY A 110 -2.50 7.22 7.12
C GLY A 110 -1.75 8.55 7.20
N ASN A 111 -1.85 9.21 8.37
CA ASN A 111 -1.35 10.58 8.55
C ASN A 111 0.17 10.73 8.46
N HIS A 112 0.95 9.69 8.78
CA HIS A 112 2.41 9.72 8.61
C HIS A 112 2.84 9.84 7.15
N GLY A 113 1.95 9.58 6.19
CA GLY A 113 2.21 9.83 4.77
C GLY A 113 2.45 11.29 4.42
N ALA A 114 2.14 12.22 5.34
CA ALA A 114 2.44 13.64 5.17
C ALA A 114 3.93 13.94 5.33
N LEU A 115 4.72 13.04 5.91
CA LEU A 115 6.16 13.24 6.09
C LEU A 115 6.84 13.60 4.76
N SER A 116 7.49 14.74 4.72
CA SER A 116 8.21 15.28 3.54
C SER A 116 7.34 15.40 2.28
N GLY A 117 6.01 15.51 2.43
CA GLY A 117 5.08 15.59 1.31
C GLY A 117 4.96 14.28 0.50
N ARG A 118 5.43 13.17 1.05
CA ARG A 118 5.56 11.91 0.30
C ARG A 118 4.24 11.36 -0.24
N GLY A 119 3.19 11.37 0.57
CA GLY A 119 1.88 10.87 0.16
C GLY A 119 1.33 11.61 -1.06
N ILE A 120 1.45 12.94 -1.07
CA ILE A 120 1.01 13.77 -2.20
C ILE A 120 1.87 13.48 -3.43
N ASP A 121 3.18 13.35 -3.28
CA ASP A 121 4.08 13.03 -4.40
C ASP A 121 3.70 11.70 -5.06
N VAL A 122 3.42 10.69 -4.25
CA VAL A 122 3.00 9.38 -4.77
C VAL A 122 1.63 9.47 -5.46
N MET A 123 0.66 10.15 -4.87
CA MET A 123 -0.65 10.33 -5.51
C MET A 123 -0.53 11.03 -6.86
N ARG A 124 0.27 12.08 -6.97
CA ARG A 124 0.51 12.80 -8.24
C ARG A 124 1.19 11.90 -9.27
N SER A 125 2.12 11.05 -8.83
CA SER A 125 2.78 10.09 -9.70
C SER A 125 1.79 9.07 -10.29
N LEU A 126 0.87 8.57 -9.46
CA LEU A 126 -0.19 7.65 -9.92
C LEU A 126 -1.14 8.32 -10.91
N GLU A 127 -1.56 9.54 -10.62
CA GLU A 127 -2.44 10.31 -11.51
C GLU A 127 -1.75 10.61 -12.84
N SER A 128 -0.48 10.96 -12.84
CA SER A 128 0.31 11.22 -14.06
C SER A 128 0.45 9.98 -14.94
N ALA A 129 0.34 8.78 -14.36
CA ALA A 129 0.37 7.52 -15.08
C ALA A 129 -1.04 7.03 -15.49
N ASP A 130 -2.05 7.90 -15.39
CA ASP A 130 -3.47 7.59 -15.65
C ASP A 130 -4.02 6.47 -14.76
N LEU A 131 -3.42 6.28 -13.60
CA LEU A 131 -3.95 5.39 -12.57
C LEU A 131 -4.88 6.20 -11.66
N ASN A 132 -6.02 5.63 -11.33
CA ASN A 132 -7.03 6.28 -10.50
C ASN A 132 -6.92 5.76 -9.06
N PRO A 133 -6.18 6.45 -8.17
CA PRO A 133 -6.00 5.96 -6.81
C PRO A 133 -7.31 5.98 -6.02
N HIS A 134 -7.57 4.89 -5.31
CA HIS A 134 -8.70 4.71 -4.42
C HIS A 134 -8.25 4.72 -2.96
N ALA A 135 -9.17 4.94 -2.05
CA ALA A 135 -8.98 4.81 -0.62
C ALA A 135 -10.30 4.38 0.02
N LEU A 136 -10.22 3.85 1.24
CA LEU A 136 -11.43 3.54 2.02
C LEU A 136 -12.10 4.80 2.54
N ARG A 137 -11.30 5.68 3.13
CA ARG A 137 -11.71 6.98 3.68
C ARG A 137 -10.50 7.91 3.65
N MET A 138 -10.77 9.21 3.78
CA MET A 138 -9.71 10.20 4.00
C MET A 138 -9.74 10.66 5.47
N THR A 139 -8.56 10.85 6.06
CA THR A 139 -8.45 11.42 7.41
C THR A 139 -8.78 12.90 7.41
N GLY A 140 -9.00 13.51 8.58
CA GLY A 140 -9.17 14.94 8.71
C GLY A 140 -7.97 15.76 8.20
N ALA A 141 -6.78 15.15 8.17
CA ALA A 141 -5.56 15.75 7.63
C ALA A 141 -5.38 15.53 6.11
N GLY A 142 -6.36 14.89 5.46
CA GLY A 142 -6.34 14.70 4.01
C GLY A 142 -5.46 13.54 3.54
N GLN A 143 -5.22 12.54 4.40
CA GLN A 143 -4.46 11.35 4.05
C GLN A 143 -5.39 10.12 3.94
N PRO A 144 -5.09 9.14 3.07
CA PRO A 144 -5.86 7.90 3.03
C PRO A 144 -5.76 7.13 4.34
N ASN A 145 -6.91 6.78 4.92
CA ASN A 145 -6.96 6.04 6.18
C ASN A 145 -6.29 4.67 6.09
N HIS A 146 -5.59 4.30 7.15
CA HIS A 146 -5.00 2.98 7.29
C HIS A 146 -6.11 1.92 7.45
N PRO A 147 -6.04 0.78 6.74
CA PRO A 147 -7.12 -0.22 6.73
C PRO A 147 -7.40 -0.88 8.08
N LEU A 148 -6.44 -0.88 9.01
CA LEU A 148 -6.65 -1.41 10.36
C LEU A 148 -7.70 -0.63 11.14
N TYR A 149 -7.96 0.63 10.78
CA TYR A 149 -8.88 1.53 11.49
C TYR A 149 -10.20 1.75 10.76
N VAL A 150 -10.46 0.97 9.71
CA VAL A 150 -11.69 1.10 8.91
C VAL A 150 -12.44 -0.23 8.88
N PRO A 151 -13.77 -0.23 9.15
CA PRO A 151 -14.57 -1.45 9.12
C PRO A 151 -14.52 -2.15 7.75
N TYR A 152 -14.63 -3.48 7.74
CA TYR A 152 -14.61 -4.27 6.50
C TYR A 152 -15.77 -3.93 5.54
N ALA A 153 -16.89 -3.42 6.06
CA ALA A 153 -18.02 -3.03 5.22
C ALA A 153 -17.74 -1.83 4.32
N VAL A 154 -16.72 -1.01 4.64
CA VAL A 154 -16.33 0.13 3.83
C VAL A 154 -15.48 -0.35 2.65
N GLU A 155 -15.91 0.00 1.44
CA GLU A 155 -15.22 -0.37 0.21
C GLU A 155 -14.37 0.78 -0.34
N PRO A 156 -13.31 0.48 -1.11
CA PRO A 156 -12.52 1.52 -1.74
C PRO A 156 -13.32 2.35 -2.74
N ARG A 157 -13.07 3.64 -2.76
CA ARG A 157 -13.66 4.60 -3.70
C ARG A 157 -12.57 5.51 -4.27
N PRO A 158 -12.76 6.08 -5.48
CA PRO A 158 -11.81 7.04 -6.01
C PRO A 158 -11.52 8.17 -5.01
N ILE A 159 -10.24 8.49 -4.81
CA ILE A 159 -9.85 9.56 -3.88
C ILE A 159 -10.46 10.90 -4.30
N THR A 160 -10.57 11.17 -5.60
CA THR A 160 -11.20 12.37 -6.11
C THR A 160 -12.65 12.54 -5.64
N GLU A 161 -13.41 11.44 -5.57
CA GLU A 161 -14.77 11.46 -5.03
C GLU A 161 -14.80 11.72 -3.53
N LEU A 162 -13.91 11.06 -2.78
CA LEU A 162 -13.82 11.23 -1.33
C LEU A 162 -13.44 12.67 -0.96
N LEU A 163 -12.53 13.28 -1.70
CA LEU A 163 -12.12 14.67 -1.48
C LEU A 163 -13.26 15.65 -1.83
N ALA A 164 -14.02 15.37 -2.88
CA ALA A 164 -15.16 16.20 -3.27
C ALA A 164 -16.27 16.20 -2.20
N GLU A 165 -16.49 15.07 -1.53
CA GLU A 165 -17.48 14.95 -0.46
C GLU A 165 -17.05 15.62 0.86
N ALA A 166 -15.76 15.88 1.05
CA ALA A 166 -15.21 16.49 2.26
C ALA A 166 -15.36 18.02 2.28
N VAL A 167 -15.84 18.62 1.21
CA VAL A 167 -16.02 20.08 1.07
C VAL A 167 -17.41 20.53 1.53
#